data_125cc65ff6b4e7f316ecff70a4715785
#
_entry.id   125cc65ff6b4e7f316ecff70a4715785
#
_cell.length_a   1.000
_cell.length_b   1.000
_cell.length_c   1.000
_cell.angle_alpha   90.00
_cell.angle_beta   90.00
_cell.angle_gamma   90.00
#
_symmetry.space_group_name_H-M   'P 1'
#
loop_
_entity.id
_entity.type
_entity.pdbx_description
1 polymer ?
#
loop_
_entity_poly.entity_id
_entity_poly.type
_entity_poly.pdbx_seq_one_letter_code
_entity_poly.pdbx_strand_id
1 'polypeptide(L)'
;EMTSSLVGSEMCIRDRSYPDGLMVNGGEFHPKRCLALLNMYLMAIYGQHTSWVQGYYDNQIYLNRKAIEDAKLDLTTLQNKAAEFIQEFSGVQLVTTGRSLLTGDWNEGTAKFRQGTHHLRRGDLIIELQPGWKVNLDNPKEKVKIIRNNAVITPLVFMGNGLKPQHIYREVKATEVAPTVTHVLRIRPPNATQSLPLWELTTK
;
A
#
# COMPACT_ATOMS: atom_id res chain seq x y z
N GLU A 1 -10.53 -5.02 31.48
CA GLU A 1 -11.19 -6.01 30.58
C GLU A 1 -11.21 -5.57 29.09
N MET A 2 -11.11 -4.29 28.77
CA MET A 2 -11.06 -3.85 27.37
C MET A 2 -9.69 -4.01 26.70
N THR A 3 -8.64 -4.19 27.44
CA THR A 3 -7.28 -4.41 26.91
C THR A 3 -7.06 -5.82 26.38
N SER A 4 -7.82 -6.82 26.84
CA SER A 4 -7.69 -8.21 26.38
C SER A 4 -8.26 -8.42 24.96
N SER A 5 -9.25 -7.63 24.57
CA SER A 5 -9.85 -7.69 23.22
C SER A 5 -8.92 -7.17 22.12
N LEU A 6 -8.15 -6.13 22.40
CA LEU A 6 -7.13 -5.59 21.49
C LEU A 6 -5.94 -6.55 21.35
N VAL A 7 -5.54 -7.19 22.43
CA VAL A 7 -4.47 -8.20 22.41
C VAL A 7 -4.92 -9.45 21.66
N GLY A 8 -6.18 -9.85 21.76
CA GLY A 8 -6.75 -10.95 21.00
C GLY A 8 -6.79 -10.67 19.48
N SER A 9 -7.04 -9.43 19.05
CA SER A 9 -7.01 -9.07 17.64
C SER A 9 -5.59 -9.08 17.07
N GLU A 10 -4.60 -8.63 17.82
CA GLU A 10 -3.18 -8.72 17.43
C GLU A 10 -2.68 -10.18 17.41
N MET A 11 -3.10 -11.02 18.35
CA MET A 11 -2.78 -12.44 18.34
C MET A 11 -3.42 -13.17 17.18
N CYS A 12 -4.67 -12.89 16.84
CA CYS A 12 -5.30 -13.43 15.62
C CYS A 12 -4.59 -12.99 14.33
N ILE A 13 -3.97 -11.82 14.35
CA ILE A 13 -3.15 -11.33 13.24
C ILE A 13 -1.79 -12.03 13.18
N ARG A 14 -1.23 -12.41 14.33
CA ARG A 14 0.09 -13.00 14.44
C ARG A 14 0.11 -14.52 14.22
N ASP A 15 -0.96 -15.22 14.61
CA ASP A 15 -1.07 -16.68 14.60
C ASP A 15 -1.80 -17.27 13.40
N ARG A 16 -2.20 -16.46 12.44
CA ARG A 16 -2.65 -17.00 11.15
C ARG A 16 -1.46 -17.32 10.25
N SER A 17 -0.57 -18.14 10.71
CA SER A 17 -0.09 -19.27 9.95
C SER A 17 -1.34 -20.13 9.73
N TYR A 18 -1.90 -20.09 8.54
CA TYR A 18 -3.16 -20.75 8.18
C TYR A 18 -3.16 -22.19 8.71
N PRO A 19 -4.13 -22.60 9.60
CA PRO A 19 -4.19 -23.97 10.09
C PRO A 19 -4.56 -24.98 9.01
N ASP A 20 -4.97 -24.56 7.85
CA ASP A 20 -5.55 -25.40 6.81
C ASP A 20 -4.62 -25.71 5.63
N GLY A 21 -3.33 -25.93 5.86
CA GLY A 21 -2.49 -26.60 4.85
C GLY A 21 -2.42 -25.94 3.45
N LEU A 22 -3.06 -24.82 3.23
CA LEU A 22 -2.87 -23.97 2.06
C LEU A 22 -1.48 -23.36 2.20
N MET A 23 -0.50 -24.05 1.61
CA MET A 23 0.82 -23.48 1.33
C MET A 23 0.60 -22.26 0.44
N VAL A 24 0.36 -21.11 1.05
CA VAL A 24 0.62 -19.85 0.35
C VAL A 24 2.12 -19.88 0.12
N ASN A 25 2.53 -20.01 -1.13
CA ASN A 25 3.94 -19.91 -1.53
C ASN A 25 4.46 -18.53 -1.10
N GLY A 26 4.77 -18.40 0.18
CA GLY A 26 5.32 -17.19 0.75
C GLY A 26 6.84 -17.26 0.69
N GLY A 27 7.46 -16.22 0.17
CA GLY A 27 8.90 -16.03 0.19
C GLY A 27 9.28 -14.79 0.99
N GLU A 28 10.57 -14.50 0.99
CA GLU A 28 11.10 -13.25 1.53
C GLU A 28 11.55 -12.33 0.39
N PHE A 29 11.02 -11.11 0.38
CA PHE A 29 11.48 -10.05 -0.49
C PHE A 29 12.49 -9.19 0.26
N HIS A 30 13.69 -9.07 -0.31
CA HIS A 30 14.80 -8.29 0.25
C HIS A 30 14.97 -7.00 -0.54
N PRO A 31 14.46 -5.86 -0.09
CA PRO A 31 14.55 -4.59 -0.80
C PRO A 31 15.98 -4.18 -1.12
N LYS A 32 16.92 -4.35 -0.18
CA LYS A 32 18.33 -3.99 -0.41
C LYS A 32 18.96 -4.76 -1.56
N ARG A 33 18.65 -6.07 -1.67
CA ARG A 33 19.14 -6.89 -2.78
C ARG A 33 18.51 -6.48 -4.10
N CYS A 34 17.18 -6.20 -4.08
CA CYS A 34 16.48 -5.70 -5.25
C CYS A 34 17.07 -4.38 -5.74
N LEU A 35 17.34 -3.41 -4.84
CA LEU A 35 17.96 -2.14 -5.21
C LEU A 35 19.35 -2.31 -5.78
N ALA A 36 20.18 -3.18 -5.18
CA ALA A 36 21.53 -3.44 -5.66
C ALA A 36 21.51 -4.02 -7.09
N LEU A 37 20.66 -5.01 -7.34
CA LEU A 37 20.51 -5.62 -8.67
C LEU A 37 19.92 -4.63 -9.69
N LEU A 38 18.93 -3.85 -9.31
CA LEU A 38 18.37 -2.80 -10.16
C LEU A 38 19.45 -1.77 -10.52
N ASN A 39 20.22 -1.34 -9.54
CA ASN A 39 21.30 -0.38 -9.80
C ASN A 39 22.35 -0.95 -10.76
N MET A 40 22.77 -2.20 -10.57
CA MET A 40 23.67 -2.89 -11.47
C MET A 40 23.10 -2.99 -12.91
N TYR A 41 21.81 -3.33 -13.02
CA TYR A 41 21.14 -3.40 -14.31
C TYR A 41 21.13 -2.04 -15.04
N LEU A 42 20.78 -0.98 -14.32
CA LEU A 42 20.76 0.37 -14.89
C LEU A 42 22.17 0.87 -15.22
N MET A 43 23.17 0.51 -14.41
CA MET A 43 24.59 0.80 -14.69
C MET A 43 25.07 0.10 -15.98
N ALA A 44 24.64 -1.12 -16.23
CA ALA A 44 24.96 -1.84 -17.45
C ALA A 44 24.39 -1.19 -18.71
N ILE A 45 23.21 -0.60 -18.59
CA ILE A 45 22.51 0.05 -19.74
C ILE A 45 23.01 1.48 -19.96
N TYR A 46 23.12 2.26 -18.88
CA TYR A 46 23.31 3.72 -18.96
C TYR A 46 24.71 4.20 -18.55
N GLY A 47 25.56 3.30 -18.04
CA GLY A 47 26.92 3.59 -17.64
C GLY A 47 27.22 3.34 -16.15
N GLN A 48 28.48 3.08 -15.86
CA GLN A 48 28.93 2.50 -14.60
C GLN A 48 29.26 3.52 -13.50
N HIS A 49 29.31 4.81 -13.79
CA HIS A 49 29.88 5.78 -12.84
C HIS A 49 28.87 6.47 -11.93
N THR A 50 27.61 6.07 -11.99
CA THR A 50 26.54 6.78 -11.30
C THR A 50 25.62 5.80 -10.59
N SER A 51 25.26 6.09 -9.34
CA SER A 51 24.19 5.38 -8.67
C SER A 51 22.84 5.90 -9.18
N TRP A 52 22.11 5.05 -9.89
CA TRP A 52 20.80 5.37 -10.46
C TRP A 52 19.67 5.25 -9.46
N VAL A 53 19.88 4.50 -8.38
CA VAL A 53 18.87 4.24 -7.34
C VAL A 53 19.27 4.98 -6.08
N GLN A 54 18.34 5.73 -5.52
CA GLN A 54 18.53 6.49 -4.28
C GLN A 54 18.16 5.66 -3.05
N GLY A 55 17.03 4.95 -3.09
CA GLY A 55 16.60 4.17 -1.93
C GLY A 55 15.23 3.54 -2.09
N TYR A 56 14.83 2.83 -1.02
CA TYR A 56 13.55 2.17 -0.87
C TYR A 56 12.89 2.60 0.43
N TYR A 57 11.61 2.93 0.36
CA TYR A 57 10.80 3.24 1.52
C TYR A 57 9.35 2.82 1.28
N ASP A 58 8.79 2.05 2.20
CA ASP A 58 7.39 1.61 2.21
C ASP A 58 6.85 1.15 0.83
N ASN A 59 7.49 0.14 0.26
CA ASN A 59 7.20 -0.45 -1.05
C ASN A 59 7.38 0.51 -2.24
N GLN A 60 8.09 1.60 -2.05
CA GLN A 60 8.40 2.56 -3.10
C GLN A 60 9.92 2.64 -3.31
N ILE A 61 10.32 2.74 -4.58
CA ILE A 61 11.72 2.97 -4.98
C ILE A 61 11.86 4.40 -5.48
N TYR A 62 12.91 5.04 -5.04
CA TYR A 62 13.31 6.39 -5.43
C TYR A 62 14.53 6.30 -6.32
N LEU A 63 14.44 6.89 -7.49
CA LEU A 63 15.54 7.00 -8.44
C LEU A 63 16.34 8.27 -8.19
N ASN A 64 17.59 8.26 -8.57
CA ASN A 64 18.47 9.43 -8.45
C ASN A 64 18.18 10.41 -9.60
N ARG A 65 17.20 11.29 -9.40
CA ARG A 65 16.75 12.25 -10.41
C ARG A 65 17.85 13.17 -10.89
N LYS A 66 18.74 13.58 -9.97
CA LYS A 66 19.90 14.43 -10.34
C LYS A 66 20.82 13.72 -11.34
N ALA A 67 21.13 12.45 -11.08
CA ALA A 67 21.96 11.66 -11.99
C ALA A 67 21.29 11.47 -13.36
N ILE A 68 19.96 11.31 -13.39
CA ILE A 68 19.17 11.16 -14.61
C ILE A 68 19.18 12.46 -15.42
N GLU A 69 19.02 13.60 -14.76
CA GLU A 69 19.08 14.94 -15.36
C GLU A 69 20.49 15.26 -15.90
N ASP A 70 21.53 15.00 -15.11
CA ASP A 70 22.93 15.20 -15.49
C ASP A 70 23.31 14.36 -16.74
N ALA A 71 22.77 13.15 -16.81
CA ALA A 71 22.96 12.25 -17.96
C ALA A 71 22.03 12.56 -19.14
N LYS A 72 21.12 13.54 -19.02
CA LYS A 72 20.12 13.93 -20.03
C LYS A 72 19.24 12.76 -20.49
N LEU A 73 18.91 11.85 -19.57
CA LEU A 73 18.06 10.70 -19.86
C LEU A 73 16.58 11.04 -19.59
N ASP A 74 15.70 10.43 -20.38
CA ASP A 74 14.27 10.53 -20.11
C ASP A 74 13.88 9.68 -18.90
N LEU A 75 13.36 10.35 -17.88
CA LEU A 75 12.92 9.73 -16.65
C LEU A 75 11.86 8.64 -16.88
N THR A 76 10.95 8.87 -17.84
CA THR A 76 9.87 7.92 -18.15
C THR A 76 10.41 6.61 -18.69
N THR A 77 11.33 6.71 -19.64
CA THR A 77 11.99 5.54 -20.25
C THR A 77 12.76 4.75 -19.20
N LEU A 78 13.46 5.44 -18.31
CA LEU A 78 14.22 4.79 -17.24
C LEU A 78 13.28 4.15 -16.20
N GLN A 79 12.19 4.81 -15.82
CA GLN A 79 11.18 4.24 -14.93
C GLN A 79 10.56 2.96 -15.54
N ASN A 80 10.23 2.97 -16.80
CA ASN A 80 9.63 1.80 -17.47
C ASN A 80 10.60 0.61 -17.50
N LYS A 81 11.86 0.83 -17.88
CA LYS A 81 12.88 -0.23 -17.85
C LYS A 81 13.14 -0.77 -16.44
N ALA A 82 13.17 0.11 -15.46
CA ALA A 82 13.31 -0.29 -14.07
C ALA A 82 12.09 -1.09 -13.58
N ALA A 83 10.88 -0.71 -13.99
CA ALA A 83 9.66 -1.43 -13.66
C ALA A 83 9.63 -2.83 -14.29
N GLU A 84 9.98 -2.96 -15.58
CA GLU A 84 10.11 -4.23 -16.27
C GLU A 84 11.09 -5.16 -15.55
N PHE A 85 12.27 -4.65 -15.18
CA PHE A 85 13.26 -5.44 -14.49
C PHE A 85 12.77 -5.91 -13.11
N ILE A 86 12.11 -5.06 -12.34
CA ILE A 86 11.60 -5.41 -11.00
C ILE A 86 10.43 -6.39 -11.10
N GLN A 87 9.63 -6.33 -12.15
CA GLN A 87 8.50 -7.25 -12.37
C GLN A 87 8.95 -8.72 -12.47
N GLU A 88 10.18 -8.98 -12.87
CA GLU A 88 10.77 -10.34 -12.94
C GLU A 88 11.17 -10.91 -11.57
N PHE A 89 11.14 -10.12 -10.51
CA PHE A 89 11.49 -10.60 -9.17
C PHE A 89 10.37 -11.48 -8.61
N SER A 90 10.79 -12.60 -8.02
CA SER A 90 9.86 -13.48 -7.30
C SER A 90 9.14 -12.72 -6.19
N GLY A 91 7.82 -12.89 -6.12
CA GLY A 91 6.97 -12.26 -5.12
C GLY A 91 6.49 -10.85 -5.48
N VAL A 92 6.94 -10.29 -6.58
CA VAL A 92 6.38 -9.05 -7.12
C VAL A 92 5.11 -9.38 -7.88
N GLN A 93 4.00 -8.75 -7.49
CA GLN A 93 2.71 -8.89 -8.15
C GLN A 93 2.52 -7.82 -9.23
N LEU A 94 2.84 -6.59 -8.90
CA LEU A 94 2.68 -5.45 -9.80
C LEU A 94 3.73 -4.38 -9.49
N VAL A 95 4.29 -3.79 -10.54
CA VAL A 95 5.11 -2.59 -10.44
C VAL A 95 4.43 -1.47 -11.21
N THR A 96 4.23 -0.34 -10.54
CA THR A 96 3.60 0.84 -11.14
C THR A 96 4.56 2.01 -11.13
N THR A 97 4.72 2.68 -12.27
CA THR A 97 5.57 3.87 -12.34
C THR A 97 4.83 5.09 -11.81
N GLY A 98 5.56 6.03 -11.23
CA GLY A 98 5.00 7.28 -10.76
C GLY A 98 4.27 8.06 -11.87
N ARG A 99 4.71 7.94 -13.12
CA ARG A 99 4.05 8.57 -14.25
C ARG A 99 2.75 7.86 -14.64
N SER A 100 2.72 6.54 -14.68
CA SER A 100 1.51 5.79 -15.05
C SER A 100 0.36 6.04 -14.07
N LEU A 101 0.64 6.34 -12.80
CA LEU A 101 -0.37 6.75 -11.83
C LEU A 101 -1.00 8.12 -12.13
N LEU A 102 -0.32 8.97 -12.90
CA LEU A 102 -0.87 10.28 -13.27
C LEU A 102 -1.64 10.24 -14.58
N THR A 103 -1.14 9.49 -15.56
CA THR A 103 -1.57 9.57 -16.95
C THR A 103 -2.17 8.27 -17.50
N GLY A 104 -2.02 7.16 -16.77
CA GLY A 104 -2.44 5.84 -17.24
C GLY A 104 -3.93 5.57 -17.04
N ASP A 105 -4.43 4.53 -17.71
CA ASP A 105 -5.75 3.98 -17.48
C ASP A 105 -5.80 3.34 -16.09
N TRP A 106 -6.83 3.70 -15.33
CA TRP A 106 -6.93 3.28 -13.94
C TRP A 106 -7.84 2.06 -13.81
N ASN A 107 -7.24 0.96 -13.42
CA ASN A 107 -7.96 -0.19 -12.89
C ASN A 107 -8.10 -0.09 -11.36
N GLU A 108 -8.86 -0.98 -10.75
CA GLU A 108 -9.07 -0.98 -9.29
C GLU A 108 -7.76 -1.10 -8.49
N GLY A 109 -6.77 -1.84 -9.00
CA GLY A 109 -5.46 -1.99 -8.36
C GLY A 109 -4.67 -0.68 -8.31
N THR A 110 -4.60 0.04 -9.43
CA THR A 110 -3.87 1.31 -9.51
C THR A 110 -4.60 2.47 -8.82
N ALA A 111 -5.94 2.43 -8.73
CA ALA A 111 -6.74 3.44 -8.05
C ALA A 111 -6.38 3.56 -6.56
N LYS A 112 -6.12 2.45 -5.87
CA LYS A 112 -5.66 2.45 -4.48
C LYS A 112 -4.36 3.24 -4.30
N PHE A 113 -3.37 2.98 -5.17
CA PHE A 113 -2.08 3.65 -5.09
C PHE A 113 -2.20 5.14 -5.38
N ARG A 114 -3.04 5.52 -6.33
CA ARG A 114 -3.28 6.92 -6.64
C ARG A 114 -3.91 7.68 -5.49
N GLN A 115 -4.91 7.11 -4.83
CA GLN A 115 -5.58 7.74 -3.68
C GLN A 115 -4.67 7.80 -2.45
N GLY A 116 -3.80 6.80 -2.26
CA GLY A 116 -2.90 6.70 -1.11
C GLY A 116 -1.58 7.44 -1.27
N THR A 117 -1.23 7.94 -2.45
CA THR A 117 0.08 8.56 -2.70
C THR A 117 -0.02 10.06 -2.98
N HIS A 118 0.89 10.81 -2.36
CA HIS A 118 1.00 12.26 -2.61
C HIS A 118 1.88 12.51 -3.84
N HIS A 119 1.40 13.31 -4.81
CA HIS A 119 2.03 13.50 -6.12
C HIS A 119 3.49 14.01 -6.07
N LEU A 120 3.87 14.77 -5.03
CA LEU A 120 5.25 15.29 -4.87
C LEU A 120 6.16 14.40 -4.02
N ARG A 121 5.59 13.50 -3.19
CA ARG A 121 6.37 12.71 -2.23
C ARG A 121 6.43 11.23 -2.58
N ARG A 122 5.74 10.81 -3.63
CA ARG A 122 5.74 9.41 -4.05
C ARG A 122 7.09 9.01 -4.63
N GLY A 123 7.41 7.72 -4.53
CA GLY A 123 8.52 7.11 -5.22
C GLY A 123 8.34 7.12 -6.75
N ASP A 124 9.41 6.86 -7.44
CA ASP A 124 9.41 6.72 -8.90
C ASP A 124 8.79 5.40 -9.35
N LEU A 125 8.92 4.36 -8.53
CA LEU A 125 8.30 3.04 -8.72
C LEU A 125 7.59 2.63 -7.45
N ILE A 126 6.42 2.05 -7.59
CA ILE A 126 5.63 1.48 -6.49
C ILE A 126 5.52 -0.01 -6.76
N ILE A 127 5.88 -0.82 -5.76
CA ILE A 127 5.90 -2.28 -5.85
C ILE A 127 4.77 -2.83 -5.02
N GLU A 128 3.94 -3.66 -5.62
CA GLU A 128 2.97 -4.50 -4.93
C GLU A 128 3.52 -5.92 -4.87
N LEU A 129 3.62 -6.46 -3.67
CA LEU A 129 4.08 -7.82 -3.44
C LEU A 129 2.89 -8.76 -3.28
N GLN A 130 3.09 -10.02 -3.65
CA GLN A 130 2.09 -11.05 -3.50
C GLN A 130 1.71 -11.26 -2.03
N PRO A 131 0.43 -11.56 -1.73
CA PRO A 131 -0.01 -11.89 -0.39
C PRO A 131 0.78 -13.07 0.18
N GLY A 132 1.09 -13.01 1.47
CA GLY A 132 1.89 -14.03 2.16
C GLY A 132 3.40 -13.82 2.09
N TRP A 133 3.89 -12.96 1.22
CA TRP A 133 5.30 -12.60 1.16
C TRP A 133 5.71 -11.72 2.34
N LYS A 134 6.96 -11.91 2.79
CA LYS A 134 7.56 -11.15 3.88
C LYS A 134 8.55 -10.14 3.31
N VAL A 135 8.49 -8.90 3.78
CA VAL A 135 9.50 -7.89 3.47
C VAL A 135 10.55 -7.94 4.58
N ASN A 136 11.77 -8.29 4.20
CA ASN A 136 12.91 -8.33 5.10
C ASN A 136 13.88 -7.18 4.75
N LEU A 137 13.95 -6.18 5.61
CA LEU A 137 14.80 -5.00 5.41
C LEU A 137 16.29 -5.26 5.74
N ASP A 138 16.65 -6.51 6.06
CA ASP A 138 18.00 -6.87 6.48
C ASP A 138 18.53 -6.00 7.64
N ASN A 139 17.62 -5.59 8.54
CA ASN A 139 17.90 -4.80 9.72
C ASN A 139 17.40 -5.54 10.96
N PRO A 140 18.28 -5.98 11.87
CA PRO A 140 17.86 -6.75 13.05
C PRO A 140 16.97 -5.98 14.02
N LYS A 141 16.92 -4.64 13.92
CA LYS A 141 16.05 -3.79 14.73
C LYS A 141 14.64 -3.63 14.15
N GLU A 142 14.44 -3.98 12.90
CA GLU A 142 13.16 -3.85 12.22
C GLU A 142 12.46 -5.20 12.12
N LYS A 143 11.18 -5.21 12.46
CA LYS A 143 10.36 -6.44 12.35
C LYS A 143 10.08 -6.73 10.88
N VAL A 144 10.14 -8.00 10.51
CA VAL A 144 9.72 -8.47 9.18
C VAL A 144 8.24 -8.14 8.98
N LYS A 145 7.94 -7.44 7.90
CA LYS A 145 6.57 -7.05 7.53
C LYS A 145 5.97 -8.11 6.61
N ILE A 146 4.85 -8.71 6.99
CA ILE A 146 4.11 -9.65 6.14
C ILE A 146 3.11 -8.86 5.30
N ILE A 147 3.14 -9.09 3.99
CA ILE A 147 2.20 -8.46 3.06
C ILE A 147 0.88 -9.21 3.11
N ARG A 148 -0.18 -8.46 3.32
CA ARG A 148 -1.56 -8.94 3.34
C ARG A 148 -2.36 -8.16 2.31
N ASN A 149 -3.03 -8.87 1.45
CA ASN A 149 -3.88 -8.24 0.43
C ASN A 149 -5.38 -8.35 0.79
N ASN A 150 -5.70 -9.05 1.87
CA ASN A 150 -7.08 -9.16 2.31
C ASN A 150 -7.48 -7.95 3.15
N ALA A 151 -8.58 -7.33 2.77
CA ALA A 151 -9.24 -6.38 3.64
C ALA A 151 -9.53 -7.08 4.97
N VAL A 152 -8.99 -6.55 6.07
CA VAL A 152 -9.30 -7.06 7.40
C VAL A 152 -10.67 -6.51 7.77
N ILE A 153 -11.67 -7.38 7.76
CA ILE A 153 -13.02 -7.01 8.21
C ILE A 153 -12.97 -6.82 9.74
N THR A 154 -13.24 -5.60 10.16
CA THR A 154 -13.29 -5.22 11.58
C THR A 154 -14.70 -4.80 11.95
N PRO A 155 -15.18 -5.11 13.18
CA PRO A 155 -16.47 -4.60 13.62
C PRO A 155 -16.43 -3.08 13.73
N LEU A 156 -17.49 -2.43 13.26
CA LEU A 156 -17.71 -1.00 13.39
C LEU A 156 -18.90 -0.79 14.35
N VAL A 157 -18.66 -0.09 15.45
CA VAL A 157 -19.70 0.17 16.48
C VAL A 157 -19.89 1.67 16.62
N PHE A 158 -21.13 2.11 16.48
CA PHE A 158 -21.56 3.46 16.81
C PHE A 158 -22.41 3.44 18.07
N MET A 159 -22.09 4.30 19.02
CA MET A 159 -22.85 4.47 20.25
C MET A 159 -23.03 5.96 20.52
N GLY A 160 -24.27 6.38 20.79
CA GLY A 160 -24.57 7.77 21.08
C GLY A 160 -26.05 8.05 21.28
N ASN A 161 -26.35 9.26 21.72
CA ASN A 161 -27.73 9.68 21.91
C ASN A 161 -28.45 9.76 20.55
N GLY A 162 -29.66 9.23 20.49
CA GLY A 162 -30.49 9.22 19.28
C GLY A 162 -30.22 8.06 18.30
N LEU A 163 -29.22 7.20 18.60
CA LEU A 163 -28.98 5.99 17.82
C LEU A 163 -29.83 4.84 18.37
N LYS A 164 -30.55 4.15 17.47
CA LYS A 164 -31.33 2.96 17.82
C LYS A 164 -30.43 1.72 17.80
N PRO A 165 -30.59 0.77 18.75
CA PRO A 165 -29.89 -0.50 18.69
C PRO A 165 -30.24 -1.28 17.43
N GLN A 166 -29.25 -1.62 16.64
CA GLN A 166 -29.44 -2.42 15.42
C GLN A 166 -28.14 -3.12 15.03
N HIS A 167 -28.23 -4.21 14.29
CA HIS A 167 -27.12 -4.93 13.73
C HIS A 167 -27.18 -4.83 12.21
N ILE A 168 -26.07 -4.40 11.59
CA ILE A 168 -25.92 -4.24 10.15
C ILE A 168 -24.90 -5.27 9.68
N TYR A 169 -25.29 -6.15 8.78
CA TYR A 169 -24.46 -7.26 8.31
C TYR A 169 -23.77 -7.00 6.97
N ARG A 170 -24.07 -5.87 6.31
CA ARG A 170 -23.37 -5.50 5.10
C ARG A 170 -21.97 -4.97 5.37
N GLU A 171 -21.10 -5.11 4.40
CA GLU A 171 -19.78 -4.49 4.45
C GLU A 171 -19.89 -2.97 4.32
N VAL A 172 -19.15 -2.27 5.17
CA VAL A 172 -19.06 -0.81 5.24
C VAL A 172 -17.65 -0.38 4.88
N LYS A 173 -17.52 0.58 4.01
CA LYS A 173 -16.21 1.15 3.65
C LYS A 173 -15.76 2.13 4.74
N ALA A 174 -14.47 2.10 5.08
CA ALA A 174 -13.91 3.05 6.06
C ALA A 174 -14.14 4.52 5.67
N THR A 175 -14.29 4.81 4.38
CA THR A 175 -14.59 6.15 3.86
C THR A 175 -15.99 6.65 4.20
N GLU A 176 -16.92 5.76 4.57
CA GLU A 176 -18.29 6.10 4.98
C GLU A 176 -18.39 6.55 6.45
N VAL A 177 -17.35 6.28 7.25
CA VAL A 177 -17.35 6.58 8.71
C VAL A 177 -17.38 8.08 8.98
N ALA A 178 -16.47 8.84 8.37
CA ALA A 178 -16.38 10.28 8.61
C ALA A 178 -17.67 11.04 8.20
N PRO A 179 -18.24 10.83 6.99
CA PRO A 179 -19.50 11.48 6.64
C PRO A 179 -20.68 11.05 7.53
N THR A 180 -20.70 9.81 8.03
CA THR A 180 -21.72 9.34 8.96
C THR A 180 -21.65 10.09 10.30
N VAL A 181 -20.43 10.19 10.87
CA VAL A 181 -20.23 10.93 12.12
C VAL A 181 -20.63 12.40 11.97
N THR A 182 -20.22 13.04 10.89
CA THR A 182 -20.56 14.45 10.64
C THR A 182 -22.06 14.66 10.41
N HIS A 183 -22.72 13.71 9.76
CA HIS A 183 -24.17 13.75 9.59
C HIS A 183 -24.92 13.63 10.93
N VAL A 184 -24.52 12.69 11.78
CA VAL A 184 -25.12 12.51 13.12
C VAL A 184 -24.91 13.75 13.98
N LEU A 185 -23.71 14.35 13.94
CA LEU A 185 -23.36 15.57 14.66
C LEU A 185 -23.91 16.86 14.03
N ARG A 186 -24.53 16.79 12.85
CA ARG A 186 -25.01 17.93 12.07
C ARG A 186 -23.95 18.99 11.79
N ILE A 187 -22.75 18.54 11.51
CA ILE A 187 -21.63 19.40 11.10
C ILE A 187 -21.25 19.13 9.64
N ARG A 188 -20.47 20.04 9.07
CA ARG A 188 -20.02 19.91 7.68
C ARG A 188 -19.09 18.71 7.53
N PRO A 189 -19.27 17.85 6.51
CA PRO A 189 -18.36 16.75 6.22
C PRO A 189 -16.97 17.26 5.77
N PRO A 190 -15.92 16.45 5.90
CA PRO A 190 -14.60 16.79 5.39
C PRO A 190 -14.62 17.12 3.89
N ASN A 191 -13.84 18.11 3.46
CA ASN A 191 -13.86 18.61 2.07
C ASN A 191 -13.55 17.56 1.01
N ALA A 192 -12.78 16.52 1.36
CA ALA A 192 -12.40 15.44 0.45
C ALA A 192 -13.34 14.22 0.50
N THR A 193 -14.46 14.33 1.21
CA THR A 193 -15.42 13.22 1.35
C THR A 193 -16.18 13.01 0.05
N GLN A 194 -16.05 11.82 -0.53
CA GLN A 194 -16.81 11.40 -1.71
C GLN A 194 -17.89 10.36 -1.38
N SER A 195 -17.81 9.73 -0.19
CA SER A 195 -18.76 8.72 0.25
C SER A 195 -19.96 9.35 0.92
N LEU A 196 -21.11 8.69 0.78
CA LEU A 196 -22.32 9.06 1.49
C LEU A 196 -22.29 8.53 2.94
N PRO A 197 -23.00 9.17 3.89
CA PRO A 197 -23.17 8.63 5.22
C PRO A 197 -23.96 7.31 5.19
N LEU A 198 -23.79 6.49 6.22
CA LEU A 198 -24.55 5.25 6.40
C LEU A 198 -26.02 5.58 6.51
N TRP A 199 -26.81 5.14 5.54
CA TRP A 199 -28.23 5.44 5.48
C TRP A 199 -29.00 4.86 6.68
N GLU A 200 -28.53 3.76 7.25
CA GLU A 200 -29.13 3.10 8.42
C GLU A 200 -29.11 3.99 9.66
N LEU A 201 -28.15 4.89 9.76
CA LEU A 201 -28.02 5.84 10.87
C LEU A 201 -28.65 7.22 10.54
N THR A 202 -29.08 7.43 9.30
CA THR A 202 -29.64 8.70 8.85
C THR A 202 -31.18 8.69 8.81
N THR A 203 -31.78 7.51 8.72
CA THR A 203 -33.24 7.34 8.76
C THR A 203 -33.74 7.45 10.20
N LYS A 204 -34.58 8.47 10.44
CA LYS A 204 -35.31 8.66 11.70
C LYS A 204 -36.40 7.62 11.91
#